data_2aa034604bf7fd3753293584436eb1b1
#
_entry.id   2aa034604bf7fd3753293584436eb1b1
#
_cell.length_a   1.000
_cell.length_b   1.000
_cell.length_c   1.000
_cell.angle_alpha   90.00
_cell.angle_beta   90.00
_cell.angle_gamma   90.00
#
_symmetry.space_group_name_H-M   'P 1'
#
loop_
_entity.id
_entity.type
_entity.pdbx_description
1 polymer ?
#
loop_
_entity_poly.entity_id
_entity_poly.type
_entity_poly.pdbx_seq_one_letter_code
_entity_poly.pdbx_strand_id
1 'polypeptide(L)'
;MEMNLTQCDTILKALLTNKEKDNWTAKEFQYGDYFVGYEATARMSDLLRMYPNLLVAGKIGRFRTLSINWKNEKEVEQEKKRLGI
;
A
#
# COMPACT_ATOMS: atom_id res chain seq x y z
N MET A 1 -2.30 -7.58 -23.41
CA MET A 1 -3.31 -6.74 -22.77
C MET A 1 -2.73 -6.13 -21.49
N GLU A 2 -2.71 -4.84 -21.40
CA GLU A 2 -2.21 -4.17 -20.23
C GLU A 2 -3.19 -4.34 -19.06
N MET A 3 -2.63 -4.64 -17.92
CA MET A 3 -3.42 -4.72 -16.70
C MET A 3 -3.51 -3.33 -16.08
N ASN A 4 -4.71 -2.73 -16.14
CA ASN A 4 -4.94 -1.44 -15.53
C ASN A 4 -5.12 -1.62 -14.02
N LEU A 5 -4.07 -1.29 -13.28
CA LEU A 5 -4.14 -1.32 -11.82
C LEU A 5 -4.93 -0.11 -11.33
N THR A 6 -5.79 -0.33 -10.35
CA THR A 6 -6.43 0.77 -9.64
C THR A 6 -5.39 1.54 -8.82
N GLN A 7 -5.75 2.72 -8.33
CA GLN A 7 -4.86 3.47 -7.44
C GLN A 7 -4.53 2.67 -6.18
N CYS A 8 -5.52 1.96 -5.63
CA CYS A 8 -5.32 1.09 -4.48
C CYS A 8 -4.31 -0.02 -4.78
N ASP A 9 -4.43 -0.66 -5.94
CA ASP A 9 -3.52 -1.73 -6.34
C ASP A 9 -2.10 -1.21 -6.57
N THR A 10 -1.97 -0.01 -7.11
CA THR A 10 -0.66 0.63 -7.29
C THR A 10 0.04 0.83 -5.95
N ILE A 11 -0.67 1.35 -4.96
CA ILE A 11 -0.14 1.55 -3.62
C ILE A 11 0.23 0.19 -2.99
N LEU A 12 -0.69 -0.76 -3.03
CA LEU A 12 -0.47 -2.07 -2.44
C LEU A 12 0.73 -2.79 -3.07
N LYS A 13 0.85 -2.71 -4.37
CA LYS A 13 1.99 -3.29 -5.09
C LYS A 13 3.32 -2.66 -4.63
N ALA A 14 3.34 -1.33 -4.48
CA ALA A 14 4.53 -0.64 -3.99
C ALA A 14 4.93 -1.13 -2.61
N LEU A 15 3.97 -1.26 -1.69
CA LEU A 15 4.23 -1.75 -0.35
C LEU A 15 4.76 -3.19 -0.35
N LEU A 16 4.16 -4.05 -1.16
CA LEU A 16 4.52 -5.47 -1.19
C LEU A 16 5.86 -5.73 -1.87
N THR A 17 6.30 -4.87 -2.77
CA THR A 17 7.59 -5.04 -3.47
C THR A 17 8.76 -4.42 -2.70
N ASN A 18 8.51 -3.65 -1.66
CA ASN A 18 9.56 -2.98 -0.87
C ASN A 18 9.51 -3.43 0.59
N LYS A 19 9.82 -4.70 0.81
CA LYS A 19 9.72 -5.34 2.12
C LYS A 19 10.51 -4.62 3.23
N GLU A 20 11.62 -3.99 2.87
CA GLU A 20 12.49 -3.33 3.85
C GLU A 20 11.99 -1.95 4.28
N LYS A 21 10.96 -1.43 3.59
CA LYS A 21 10.42 -0.11 3.88
C LYS A 21 9.10 -0.22 4.62
N ASP A 22 9.04 0.43 5.78
CA ASP A 22 7.83 0.56 6.57
C ASP A 22 7.36 2.00 6.61
N ASN A 23 6.18 2.21 7.19
CA ASN A 23 5.66 3.55 7.48
C ASN A 23 5.58 4.45 6.24
N TRP A 24 4.91 3.95 5.21
CA TRP A 24 4.68 4.71 3.99
C TRP A 24 3.71 5.85 4.25
N THR A 25 4.08 7.06 3.83
CA THR A 25 3.21 8.24 3.91
C THR A 25 2.58 8.54 2.56
N ALA A 26 1.52 9.36 2.57
CA ALA A 26 0.86 9.77 1.33
C ALA A 26 1.79 10.51 0.37
N LYS A 27 2.79 11.21 0.90
CA LYS A 27 3.75 11.95 0.07
C LYS A 27 4.47 11.07 -0.93
N GLU A 28 4.77 9.83 -0.57
CA GLU A 28 5.47 8.90 -1.45
C GLU A 28 4.65 8.54 -2.67
N PHE A 29 3.32 8.65 -2.57
CA PHE A 29 2.41 8.37 -3.67
C PHE A 29 1.93 9.63 -4.36
N GLN A 30 2.15 10.80 -3.77
CA GLN A 30 1.81 12.08 -4.39
C GLN A 30 2.94 12.63 -5.27
N TYR A 31 4.20 12.39 -4.90
CA TYR A 31 5.35 13.02 -5.53
C TYR A 31 6.47 12.06 -5.93
N GLY A 32 6.40 10.80 -5.55
CA GLY A 32 7.48 9.84 -5.77
C GLY A 32 7.32 8.99 -7.03
N ASP A 33 8.14 7.97 -7.12
CA ASP A 33 8.16 7.01 -8.24
C ASP A 33 6.85 6.21 -8.34
N TYR A 34 6.10 6.16 -7.26
CA TYR A 34 4.82 5.41 -7.19
C TYR A 34 3.64 6.36 -7.27
N PHE A 35 3.72 7.33 -8.16
CA PHE A 35 2.74 8.41 -8.26
C PHE A 35 1.31 7.88 -8.43
N VAL A 36 0.44 8.27 -7.52
CA VAL A 36 -0.99 7.95 -7.53
C VAL A 36 -1.84 9.22 -7.62
N GLY A 37 -1.27 10.36 -7.22
CA GLY A 37 -1.92 11.65 -7.24
C GLY A 37 -2.37 12.13 -5.87
N TYR A 38 -3.15 13.19 -5.87
CA TYR A 38 -3.59 13.85 -4.63
C TYR A 38 -4.59 13.02 -3.82
N GLU A 39 -5.14 11.96 -4.39
CA GLU A 39 -6.08 11.09 -3.71
C GLU A 39 -5.40 9.98 -2.91
N ALA A 40 -4.07 9.99 -2.81
CA ALA A 40 -3.32 8.94 -2.12
C ALA A 40 -3.80 8.69 -0.68
N THR A 41 -4.06 9.76 0.08
CA THR A 41 -4.55 9.63 1.45
C THR A 41 -5.89 8.87 1.51
N ALA A 42 -6.81 9.21 0.60
CA ALA A 42 -8.11 8.53 0.52
C ALA A 42 -7.92 7.05 0.16
N ARG A 43 -7.03 6.77 -0.78
CA ARG A 43 -6.77 5.37 -1.20
C ARG A 43 -6.12 4.56 -0.09
N MET A 44 -5.24 5.16 0.71
CA MET A 44 -4.65 4.50 1.87
C MET A 44 -5.73 4.13 2.90
N SER A 45 -6.69 5.02 3.14
CA SER A 45 -7.83 4.74 4.02
C SER A 45 -8.70 3.61 3.47
N ASP A 46 -8.96 3.61 2.16
CA ASP A 46 -9.72 2.54 1.52
C ASP A 46 -9.02 1.18 1.69
N LEU A 47 -7.69 1.15 1.50
CA LEU A 47 -6.91 -0.07 1.66
C LEU A 47 -6.98 -0.62 3.09
N LEU A 48 -6.93 0.24 4.10
CA LEU A 48 -7.07 -0.19 5.48
C LEU A 48 -8.42 -0.85 5.75
N ARG A 49 -9.49 -0.35 5.12
CA ARG A 49 -10.81 -0.94 5.25
C ARG A 49 -10.92 -2.28 4.51
N MET A 50 -10.28 -2.38 3.34
CA MET A 50 -10.32 -3.60 2.53
C MET A 50 -9.45 -4.71 3.12
N TYR A 51 -8.33 -4.36 3.72
CA TYR A 51 -7.34 -5.32 4.22
C TYR A 51 -6.96 -5.07 5.67
N PRO A 52 -7.92 -5.18 6.61
CA PRO A 52 -7.65 -4.83 8.01
C PRO A 52 -6.62 -5.72 8.70
N ASN A 53 -6.38 -6.93 8.18
CA ASN A 53 -5.41 -7.86 8.75
C ASN A 53 -4.07 -7.86 8.02
N LEU A 54 -4.03 -7.28 6.82
CA LEU A 54 -2.81 -7.20 6.01
C LEU A 54 -2.06 -5.90 6.24
N LEU A 55 -2.77 -4.83 6.52
CA LEU A 55 -2.19 -3.49 6.62
C LEU A 55 -2.26 -2.96 8.05
N VAL A 56 -1.23 -2.21 8.43
CA VAL A 56 -1.12 -1.60 9.74
C VAL A 56 -1.07 -0.09 9.58
N ALA A 57 -1.96 0.61 10.27
CA ALA A 57 -1.96 2.06 10.33
C ALA A 57 -1.02 2.52 11.44
N GLY A 58 -0.27 3.60 11.19
CA GLY A 58 0.62 4.20 12.17
C GLY A 58 0.68 5.70 11.98
N LYS A 59 1.62 6.33 12.69
CA LYS A 59 1.85 7.77 12.63
C LYS A 59 3.32 8.10 12.83
N ILE A 60 3.80 9.05 12.04
CA ILE A 60 5.11 9.69 12.28
C ILE A 60 4.82 11.18 12.41
N GLY A 61 4.92 11.70 13.65
CA GLY A 61 4.51 13.07 13.92
C GLY A 61 3.02 13.25 13.63
N ARG A 62 2.71 14.16 12.69
CA ARG A 62 1.33 14.41 12.24
C ARG A 62 0.93 13.60 10.99
N PHE A 63 1.86 12.87 10.41
CA PHE A 63 1.62 12.13 9.17
C PHE A 63 1.16 10.71 9.46
N ARG A 64 0.03 10.34 8.82
CA ARG A 64 -0.43 8.95 8.88
C ARG A 64 0.46 8.08 8.01
N THR A 65 0.72 6.88 8.50
CA THR A 65 1.54 5.90 7.78
C THR A 65 0.79 4.61 7.53
N LEU A 66 1.24 3.87 6.54
CA LEU A 66 0.72 2.58 6.17
C LEU A 66 1.88 1.59 6.06
N SER A 67 1.73 0.42 6.65
CA SER A 67 2.75 -0.64 6.61
C SER A 67 2.09 -1.98 6.33
N ILE A 68 2.88 -2.92 5.82
CA ILE A 68 2.41 -4.30 5.63
C ILE A 68 2.62 -5.08 6.93
N ASN A 69 1.63 -5.86 7.31
CA ASN A 69 1.78 -6.85 8.37
C ASN A 69 2.42 -8.11 7.79
N TRP A 70 3.74 -8.14 7.75
CA TRP A 70 4.50 -9.24 7.14
C TRP A 70 4.31 -10.57 7.86
N LYS A 71 3.80 -10.56 9.09
CA LYS A 71 3.48 -11.78 9.84
C LYS A 71 2.30 -12.52 9.26
N ASN A 72 1.43 -11.83 8.53
CA ASN A 72 0.29 -12.43 7.83
C ASN A 72 0.74 -12.95 6.46
N GLU A 73 1.61 -13.96 6.47
CA GLU A 73 2.25 -14.48 5.26
C GLU A 73 1.24 -14.97 4.23
N LYS A 74 0.17 -15.60 4.69
CA LYS A 74 -0.87 -16.15 3.80
C LYS A 74 -1.50 -15.05 2.95
N GLU A 75 -1.92 -13.97 3.57
CA GLU A 75 -2.57 -12.86 2.88
C GLU A 75 -1.56 -12.09 1.99
N VAL A 76 -0.33 -11.93 2.49
CA VAL A 76 0.75 -11.33 1.69
C VAL A 76 0.94 -12.11 0.37
N GLU A 77 1.05 -13.43 0.45
CA GLU A 77 1.24 -14.25 -0.74
C GLU A 77 0.02 -14.23 -1.67
N GLN A 78 -1.19 -14.22 -1.11
CA GLN A 78 -2.40 -14.11 -1.92
C GLN A 78 -2.42 -12.82 -2.74
N GLU A 79 -2.10 -11.71 -2.11
CA GLU A 79 -2.12 -10.41 -2.80
C GLU A 79 -0.97 -10.27 -3.79
N LYS A 80 0.19 -10.83 -3.49
CA LYS A 80 1.30 -10.85 -4.45
C LYS A 80 0.92 -11.61 -5.71
N LYS A 81 0.27 -12.76 -5.57
CA LYS A 81 -0.21 -13.54 -6.72
C LYS A 81 -1.25 -12.75 -7.53
N ARG A 82 -2.20 -12.13 -6.85
CA ARG A 82 -3.24 -11.33 -7.50
C ARG A 82 -2.64 -10.21 -8.33
N LEU A 83 -1.60 -9.56 -7.81
CA LEU A 83 -0.94 -8.43 -8.46
C LEU A 83 0.16 -8.85 -9.44
N GLY A 84 0.48 -10.13 -9.52
CA GLY A 84 1.49 -10.64 -10.44
C GLY A 84 2.94 -10.34 -10.05
N ILE A 85 3.19 -10.30 -8.75
CA ILE A 85 4.53 -10.00 -8.25
C ILE A 85 5.08 -11.11 -7.35
#